data_51a0e309c000ab43063cbb4d157451bb
#
_entry.id   51a0e309c000ab43063cbb4d157451bb
#
_cell.length_a   1.000
_cell.length_b   1.000
_cell.length_c   1.000
_cell.angle_alpha   90.00
_cell.angle_beta   90.00
_cell.angle_gamma   90.00
#
_symmetry.space_group_name_H-M   'P 1'
#
loop_
_entity.id
_entity.type
_entity.pdbx_description
1 polymer ?
#
loop_
_entity_poly.entity_id
_entity_poly.type
_entity_poly.pdbx_seq_one_letter_code
_entity_poly.pdbx_strand_id
1 'polypeptide(L)'
;MAISWTDGYQTEVNYTYGYYKELSPNFQKFCLLVNGIDTLSDTQEQHHCELGFGQGVSLNVHAASSYGAFYGTDFNPAHAAHANMLAKQSNIAHHFYDASFEELLHTDLPQFDSISLHGIWSWISHENQAIILKFIRQYLKPNGIVYVSYNCLTGWAANMPIRELFHSHYEYNSKSLNPIQKVKDSLEFSESLLQQQPLFAQRNPSAVKKVAELKKQNPNYLIHEYLNQDWQCFSFQQVMHTMESVKLSYAGSSDLNSHLDKINFSEQHQAFLKAIEHPTLKEQCRDYFTNKQFRRDLYIRGKNTLSPLQIQNRLKQISFVLLTAPAKLPNKISGYLGEFNLLQEIYTPLTQCFVQHNYMPLSLDKIVAETQLDFSAALNAVIILCHLGHMQPCLDMPNEKILQQSQRLNQFLLEQAIFHSQYAVLANPYSGIGIAVDQITQLFYRAYFIEK
;
A
#
# COMPACT_ATOMS: atom_id res chain seq x y z
N MET A 1 15.74 -14.58 -29.98
CA MET A 1 16.20 -14.22 -28.64
C MET A 1 15.72 -15.33 -27.72
N ALA A 2 16.55 -15.84 -26.80
CA ALA A 2 16.05 -16.79 -25.81
C ALA A 2 15.01 -16.06 -24.97
N ILE A 3 13.82 -16.64 -24.81
CA ILE A 3 12.77 -16.11 -23.94
C ILE A 3 13.34 -16.20 -22.52
N SER A 4 13.67 -15.04 -21.93
CA SER A 4 14.09 -14.99 -20.53
C SER A 4 12.85 -15.22 -19.67
N TRP A 5 12.91 -16.13 -18.72
CA TRP A 5 11.83 -16.36 -17.75
C TRP A 5 11.50 -15.11 -16.90
N THR A 6 12.38 -14.10 -16.94
CA THR A 6 12.25 -12.87 -16.15
C THR A 6 11.39 -11.80 -16.84
N ASP A 7 10.98 -11.98 -18.10
CA ASP A 7 10.20 -11.00 -18.88
C ASP A 7 10.74 -9.55 -18.79
N GLY A 8 12.07 -9.39 -18.76
CA GLY A 8 12.72 -8.09 -18.67
C GLY A 8 12.74 -7.47 -17.26
N TYR A 9 12.27 -8.20 -16.25
CA TYR A 9 12.39 -7.78 -14.86
C TYR A 9 13.78 -8.08 -14.28
N GLN A 10 14.28 -7.20 -13.44
CA GLN A 10 15.62 -7.33 -12.82
C GLN A 10 15.57 -8.32 -11.65
N THR A 11 16.11 -9.52 -11.84
CA THR A 11 16.13 -10.62 -10.84
C THR A 11 17.51 -10.84 -10.21
N GLU A 12 18.55 -10.16 -10.70
CA GLU A 12 19.94 -10.33 -10.20
C GLU A 12 20.12 -9.81 -8.77
N VAL A 13 19.21 -8.98 -8.29
CA VAL A 13 19.24 -8.39 -6.95
C VAL A 13 17.92 -8.66 -6.26
N ASN A 14 17.97 -9.12 -5.01
CA ASN A 14 16.77 -9.38 -4.22
C ASN A 14 15.97 -8.10 -4.00
N TYR A 15 14.64 -8.21 -4.15
CA TYR A 15 13.72 -7.12 -3.81
C TYR A 15 13.71 -6.85 -2.30
N THR A 16 13.30 -5.63 -1.92
CA THR A 16 13.24 -5.20 -0.52
C THR A 16 12.13 -5.92 0.25
N TYR A 17 12.32 -6.08 1.57
CA TYR A 17 11.34 -6.69 2.48
C TYR A 17 10.32 -5.64 2.95
N GLY A 18 9.42 -5.24 2.05
CA GLY A 18 8.41 -4.22 2.34
C GLY A 18 7.18 -4.78 3.05
N TYR A 19 6.59 -3.96 3.92
CA TYR A 19 5.25 -4.19 4.46
C TYR A 19 4.31 -3.06 4.00
N TYR A 20 3.14 -3.42 3.48
CA TYR A 20 2.14 -2.51 2.91
C TYR A 20 0.77 -2.77 3.52
N LYS A 21 0.32 -1.89 4.42
CA LYS A 21 -0.99 -2.02 5.10
C LYS A 21 -2.17 -1.98 4.13
N GLU A 22 -2.00 -1.32 3.00
CA GLU A 22 -3.01 -1.14 1.95
C GLU A 22 -3.40 -2.47 1.27
N LEU A 23 -2.58 -3.51 1.42
CA LEU A 23 -2.87 -4.86 0.93
C LEU A 23 -3.77 -5.67 1.89
N SER A 24 -3.94 -5.21 3.14
CA SER A 24 -4.84 -5.87 4.09
C SER A 24 -6.29 -5.75 3.62
N PRO A 25 -7.02 -6.89 3.51
CA PRO A 25 -8.46 -6.85 3.18
C PRO A 25 -9.28 -6.00 4.16
N ASN A 26 -8.94 -6.03 5.44
CA ASN A 26 -9.62 -5.22 6.46
C ASN A 26 -9.39 -3.73 6.25
N PHE A 27 -8.16 -3.34 5.91
CA PHE A 27 -7.85 -1.95 5.61
C PHE A 27 -8.56 -1.46 4.34
N GLN A 28 -8.61 -2.30 3.30
CA GLN A 28 -9.34 -2.00 2.05
C GLN A 28 -10.83 -1.81 2.31
N LYS A 29 -11.47 -2.70 3.08
CA LYS A 29 -12.89 -2.58 3.47
C LYS A 29 -13.16 -1.28 4.25
N PHE A 30 -12.28 -0.92 5.18
CA PHE A 30 -12.40 0.37 5.89
C PHE A 30 -12.32 1.56 4.93
N CYS A 31 -11.35 1.58 4.02
CA CYS A 31 -11.22 2.65 3.01
C CYS A 31 -12.47 2.75 2.12
N LEU A 32 -13.04 1.62 1.70
CA LEU A 32 -14.28 1.60 0.92
C LEU A 32 -15.46 2.18 1.71
N LEU A 33 -15.59 1.82 2.99
CA LEU A 33 -16.65 2.35 3.84
C LEU A 33 -16.52 3.87 4.06
N VAL A 34 -15.30 4.38 4.23
CA VAL A 34 -15.02 5.84 4.28
C VAL A 34 -15.46 6.52 2.99
N ASN A 35 -15.37 5.83 1.84
CA ASN A 35 -15.87 6.31 0.55
C ASN A 35 -17.37 6.05 0.34
N GLY A 36 -18.09 5.56 1.32
CA GLY A 36 -19.52 5.27 1.24
C GLY A 36 -19.87 4.06 0.36
N ILE A 37 -18.95 3.14 0.19
CA ILE A 37 -19.16 1.91 -0.57
C ILE A 37 -19.42 0.76 0.41
N ASP A 38 -20.51 0.03 0.19
CA ASP A 38 -20.81 -1.16 0.97
C ASP A 38 -19.90 -2.31 0.54
N THR A 39 -19.25 -2.87 1.53
CA THR A 39 -18.56 -4.16 1.40
C THR A 39 -19.42 -5.17 2.13
N LEU A 40 -20.22 -5.93 1.38
CA LEU A 40 -21.05 -6.97 1.98
C LEU A 40 -20.16 -7.87 2.83
N SER A 41 -20.38 -7.83 4.14
CA SER A 41 -19.77 -8.80 5.06
C SER A 41 -20.50 -10.12 4.90
N ASP A 42 -20.01 -10.93 3.97
CA ASP A 42 -20.45 -12.30 3.92
C ASP A 42 -19.65 -13.06 4.98
N THR A 43 -20.33 -13.68 5.92
CA THR A 43 -19.72 -14.51 6.96
C THR A 43 -19.16 -15.82 6.40
N GLN A 44 -19.27 -16.05 5.09
CA GLN A 44 -18.72 -17.20 4.39
C GLN A 44 -17.20 -17.10 4.25
N GLU A 45 -16.58 -18.22 3.98
CA GLU A 45 -15.14 -18.34 3.76
C GLU A 45 -14.64 -17.34 2.69
N GLN A 46 -13.77 -16.42 3.13
CA GLN A 46 -13.22 -15.39 2.26
C GLN A 46 -11.90 -15.86 1.64
N HIS A 47 -11.69 -15.48 0.37
CA HIS A 47 -10.48 -15.78 -0.36
C HIS A 47 -9.83 -14.48 -0.86
N HIS A 48 -8.54 -14.32 -0.58
CA HIS A 48 -7.75 -13.15 -0.94
C HIS A 48 -6.56 -13.56 -1.79
N CYS A 49 -6.26 -12.81 -2.85
CA CYS A 49 -5.15 -13.10 -3.76
C CYS A 49 -4.23 -11.88 -3.91
N GLU A 50 -2.93 -12.09 -3.81
CA GLU A 50 -1.92 -11.07 -4.09
C GLU A 50 -1.09 -11.49 -5.31
N LEU A 51 -1.08 -10.65 -6.35
CA LEU A 51 -0.33 -10.86 -7.58
C LEU A 51 1.00 -10.09 -7.50
N GLY A 52 2.13 -10.80 -7.55
CA GLY A 52 3.46 -10.23 -7.37
C GLY A 52 3.74 -9.87 -5.91
N PHE A 53 3.71 -10.84 -5.02
CA PHE A 53 3.87 -10.62 -3.57
C PHE A 53 5.30 -10.31 -3.13
N GLY A 54 6.30 -10.35 -4.04
CA GLY A 54 7.71 -10.14 -3.71
C GLY A 54 8.19 -11.10 -2.62
N GLN A 55 8.81 -10.60 -1.56
CA GLN A 55 9.26 -11.43 -0.43
C GLN A 55 8.09 -12.02 0.40
N GLY A 56 6.83 -11.66 0.11
CA GLY A 56 5.65 -12.19 0.76
C GLY A 56 5.45 -11.76 2.22
N VAL A 57 6.14 -10.71 2.68
CA VAL A 57 6.04 -10.24 4.08
C VAL A 57 4.63 -9.73 4.37
N SER A 58 4.07 -8.84 3.54
CA SER A 58 2.70 -8.32 3.70
C SER A 58 1.68 -9.44 3.66
N LEU A 59 1.78 -10.33 2.67
CA LEU A 59 0.88 -11.45 2.47
C LEU A 59 0.83 -12.35 3.71
N ASN A 60 1.98 -12.72 4.28
CA ASN A 60 2.08 -13.55 5.48
C ASN A 60 1.54 -12.86 6.74
N VAL A 61 1.84 -11.56 6.93
CA VAL A 61 1.31 -10.79 8.06
C VAL A 61 -0.22 -10.74 8.00
N HIS A 62 -0.79 -10.45 6.82
CA HIS A 62 -2.24 -10.40 6.65
C HIS A 62 -2.89 -11.78 6.81
N ALA A 63 -2.29 -12.84 6.25
CA ALA A 63 -2.79 -14.20 6.37
C ALA A 63 -2.77 -14.73 7.81
N ALA A 64 -1.75 -14.35 8.59
CA ALA A 64 -1.66 -14.75 10.00
C ALA A 64 -2.61 -13.98 10.93
N SER A 65 -3.06 -12.79 10.52
CA SER A 65 -3.83 -11.88 11.38
C SER A 65 -5.26 -11.60 10.93
N SER A 66 -5.71 -12.18 9.81
CA SER A 66 -7.05 -11.96 9.25
C SER A 66 -7.80 -13.27 9.04
N TYR A 67 -9.12 -13.15 8.90
CA TYR A 67 -9.96 -14.25 8.43
C TYR A 67 -9.76 -14.51 6.93
N GLY A 68 -10.02 -15.75 6.51
CA GLY A 68 -9.99 -16.16 5.12
C GLY A 68 -8.79 -17.01 4.74
N ALA A 69 -8.78 -17.46 3.49
CA ALA A 69 -7.68 -18.18 2.87
C ALA A 69 -6.90 -17.23 1.95
N PHE A 70 -5.58 -17.28 2.00
CA PHE A 70 -4.70 -16.37 1.27
C PHE A 70 -3.95 -17.12 0.17
N TYR A 71 -4.03 -16.55 -1.00
CA TYR A 71 -3.42 -17.02 -2.25
C TYR A 71 -2.47 -15.93 -2.77
N GLY A 72 -1.52 -16.33 -3.57
CA GLY A 72 -0.67 -15.36 -4.25
C GLY A 72 0.33 -16.01 -5.18
N THR A 73 0.88 -15.22 -6.08
CA THR A 73 1.96 -15.64 -6.96
C THR A 73 3.09 -14.63 -7.01
N ASP A 74 4.29 -15.12 -7.16
CA ASP A 74 5.44 -14.37 -7.62
C ASP A 74 6.25 -15.27 -8.55
N PHE A 75 6.65 -14.75 -9.70
CA PHE A 75 7.38 -15.54 -10.68
C PHE A 75 8.84 -15.81 -10.30
N ASN A 76 9.34 -15.13 -9.24
CA ASN A 76 10.70 -15.35 -8.73
C ASN A 76 10.70 -16.50 -7.71
N PRO A 77 11.38 -17.63 -8.02
CA PRO A 77 11.41 -18.80 -7.14
C PRO A 77 11.94 -18.51 -5.73
N ALA A 78 12.90 -17.58 -5.60
CA ALA A 78 13.44 -17.20 -4.30
C ALA A 78 12.40 -16.46 -3.44
N HIS A 79 11.58 -15.61 -4.05
CA HIS A 79 10.48 -14.92 -3.38
C HIS A 79 9.41 -15.91 -2.92
N ALA A 80 8.99 -16.82 -3.81
CA ALA A 80 8.01 -17.85 -3.48
C ALA A 80 8.51 -18.77 -2.36
N ALA A 81 9.77 -19.21 -2.40
CA ALA A 81 10.38 -20.01 -1.35
C ALA A 81 10.39 -19.28 0.00
N HIS A 82 10.73 -17.98 0.01
CA HIS A 82 10.74 -17.17 1.21
C HIS A 82 9.32 -16.98 1.79
N ALA A 83 8.34 -16.65 0.95
CA ALA A 83 6.95 -16.49 1.38
C ALA A 83 6.40 -17.80 1.99
N ASN A 84 6.67 -18.95 1.38
CA ASN A 84 6.28 -20.26 1.88
C ASN A 84 7.00 -20.63 3.19
N MET A 85 8.26 -20.22 3.38
CA MET A 85 8.96 -20.39 4.64
C MET A 85 8.28 -19.62 5.76
N LEU A 86 7.94 -18.33 5.57
CA LEU A 86 7.20 -17.53 6.55
C LEU A 86 5.83 -18.14 6.89
N ALA A 87 5.11 -18.63 5.90
CA ALA A 87 3.81 -19.28 6.09
C ALA A 87 3.89 -20.53 6.97
N LYS A 88 4.94 -21.32 6.81
CA LYS A 88 5.21 -22.50 7.66
C LYS A 88 5.46 -22.10 9.12
N GLN A 89 6.18 -21.00 9.36
CA GLN A 89 6.47 -20.53 10.72
C GLN A 89 5.19 -20.13 11.47
N SER A 90 4.24 -19.49 10.79
CA SER A 90 2.97 -19.08 11.38
C SER A 90 1.91 -20.19 11.40
N ASN A 91 2.14 -21.32 10.73
CA ASN A 91 1.20 -22.43 10.58
C ASN A 91 -0.13 -21.99 9.96
N ILE A 92 -0.09 -21.07 8.99
CA ILE A 92 -1.26 -20.66 8.21
C ILE A 92 -1.53 -21.65 7.07
N ALA A 93 -2.81 -21.81 6.73
CA ALA A 93 -3.20 -22.40 5.46
C ALA A 93 -2.92 -21.38 4.34
N HIS A 94 -2.08 -21.75 3.37
CA HIS A 94 -1.61 -20.85 2.34
C HIS A 94 -1.49 -21.54 0.99
N HIS A 95 -1.60 -20.74 -0.07
CA HIS A 95 -1.47 -21.16 -1.47
C HIS A 95 -0.59 -20.15 -2.21
N PHE A 96 0.73 -20.19 -1.93
CA PHE A 96 1.70 -19.27 -2.52
C PHE A 96 2.50 -19.99 -3.60
N TYR A 97 2.33 -19.51 -4.83
CA TYR A 97 2.83 -20.15 -6.03
C TYR A 97 4.10 -19.49 -6.54
N ASP A 98 5.03 -20.30 -7.02
CA ASP A 98 6.10 -19.94 -7.91
C ASP A 98 5.56 -20.05 -9.33
N ALA A 99 4.90 -19.01 -9.82
CA ALA A 99 4.23 -19.03 -11.11
C ALA A 99 4.09 -17.62 -11.69
N SER A 100 4.22 -17.52 -13.01
CA SER A 100 3.84 -16.34 -13.77
C SER A 100 2.34 -16.07 -13.71
N PHE A 101 1.90 -14.88 -14.14
CA PHE A 101 0.47 -14.56 -14.20
C PHE A 101 -0.30 -15.47 -15.16
N GLU A 102 0.35 -15.89 -16.28
CA GLU A 102 -0.24 -16.81 -17.26
C GLU A 102 -0.42 -18.21 -16.66
N GLU A 103 0.60 -18.74 -15.97
CA GLU A 103 0.51 -20.05 -15.31
C GLU A 103 -0.57 -20.04 -14.20
N LEU A 104 -0.64 -18.94 -13.41
CA LEU A 104 -1.65 -18.79 -12.38
C LEU A 104 -3.07 -18.74 -12.98
N LEU A 105 -3.26 -18.09 -14.14
CA LEU A 105 -4.55 -18.01 -14.81
C LEU A 105 -5.11 -19.39 -15.16
N HIS A 106 -4.24 -20.37 -15.41
CA HIS A 106 -4.60 -21.74 -15.76
C HIS A 106 -4.62 -22.70 -14.55
N THR A 107 -4.36 -22.20 -13.35
CA THR A 107 -4.43 -22.98 -12.11
C THR A 107 -5.89 -23.09 -11.64
N ASP A 108 -6.26 -24.23 -11.06
CA ASP A 108 -7.59 -24.39 -10.42
C ASP A 108 -7.65 -23.61 -9.12
N LEU A 109 -8.36 -22.48 -9.13
CA LEU A 109 -8.46 -21.53 -8.05
C LEU A 109 -9.91 -21.20 -7.69
N PRO A 110 -10.19 -20.84 -6.43
CA PRO A 110 -11.50 -20.33 -6.06
C PRO A 110 -11.73 -18.92 -6.62
N GLN A 111 -12.96 -18.44 -6.55
CA GLN A 111 -13.23 -17.02 -6.74
C GLN A 111 -12.81 -16.21 -5.52
N PHE A 112 -12.24 -15.03 -5.75
CA PHE A 112 -11.67 -14.17 -4.72
C PHE A 112 -12.58 -13.03 -4.30
N ASP A 113 -12.59 -12.72 -3.01
CA ASP A 113 -13.20 -11.53 -2.43
C ASP A 113 -12.33 -10.29 -2.66
N SER A 114 -11.01 -10.47 -2.69
CA SER A 114 -10.09 -9.40 -3.10
C SER A 114 -8.91 -9.91 -3.91
N ILE A 115 -8.49 -9.09 -4.88
CA ILE A 115 -7.27 -9.29 -5.68
C ILE A 115 -6.44 -8.02 -5.54
N SER A 116 -5.18 -8.14 -5.12
CA SER A 116 -4.30 -7.01 -4.85
C SER A 116 -3.03 -7.06 -5.69
N LEU A 117 -2.65 -5.88 -6.25
CA LEU A 117 -1.44 -5.67 -7.03
C LEU A 117 -0.71 -4.42 -6.50
N HIS A 118 0.40 -4.62 -5.79
CA HIS A 118 1.20 -3.52 -5.26
C HIS A 118 2.57 -3.44 -5.94
N GLY A 119 2.87 -2.31 -6.57
CA GLY A 119 4.13 -2.15 -7.29
C GLY A 119 4.26 -3.06 -8.52
N ILE A 120 3.16 -3.38 -9.20
CA ILE A 120 3.13 -4.30 -10.34
C ILE A 120 2.72 -3.56 -11.62
N TRP A 121 1.59 -2.84 -11.62
CA TRP A 121 0.95 -2.32 -12.82
C TRP A 121 1.84 -1.43 -13.69
N SER A 122 2.72 -0.65 -13.08
CA SER A 122 3.67 0.23 -13.78
C SER A 122 4.95 -0.47 -14.27
N TRP A 123 5.18 -1.72 -13.86
CA TRP A 123 6.46 -2.43 -14.08
C TRP A 123 6.33 -3.69 -14.94
N ILE A 124 5.17 -3.90 -15.53
CA ILE A 124 4.89 -5.07 -16.37
C ILE A 124 4.50 -4.66 -17.78
N SER A 125 4.69 -5.57 -18.74
CA SER A 125 4.32 -5.39 -20.15
C SER A 125 2.81 -5.25 -20.32
N HIS A 126 2.36 -4.70 -21.45
CA HIS A 126 0.94 -4.66 -21.81
C HIS A 126 0.33 -6.07 -21.93
N GLU A 127 1.12 -7.06 -22.29
CA GLU A 127 0.69 -8.46 -22.37
C GLU A 127 0.35 -8.98 -20.97
N ASN A 128 1.25 -8.80 -20.01
CA ASN A 128 1.00 -9.16 -18.61
C ASN A 128 -0.17 -8.39 -18.00
N GLN A 129 -0.35 -7.09 -18.34
CA GLN A 129 -1.54 -6.34 -17.94
C GLN A 129 -2.82 -7.00 -18.48
N ALA A 130 -2.82 -7.43 -19.74
CA ALA A 130 -3.97 -8.11 -20.35
C ALA A 130 -4.27 -9.47 -19.68
N ILE A 131 -3.25 -10.23 -19.30
CA ILE A 131 -3.37 -11.49 -18.55
C ILE A 131 -4.00 -11.23 -17.17
N ILE A 132 -3.51 -10.24 -16.44
CA ILE A 132 -4.08 -9.84 -15.15
C ILE A 132 -5.55 -9.44 -15.29
N LEU A 133 -5.93 -8.70 -16.33
CA LEU A 133 -7.33 -8.35 -16.58
C LEU A 133 -8.20 -9.58 -16.83
N LYS A 134 -7.70 -10.58 -17.57
CA LYS A 134 -8.39 -11.88 -17.74
C LYS A 134 -8.55 -12.59 -16.39
N PHE A 135 -7.48 -12.62 -15.58
CA PHE A 135 -7.51 -13.20 -14.24
C PHE A 135 -8.57 -12.55 -13.35
N ILE A 136 -8.59 -11.22 -13.26
CA ILE A 136 -9.59 -10.46 -12.51
C ILE A 136 -11.01 -10.77 -13.03
N ARG A 137 -11.21 -10.80 -14.34
CA ARG A 137 -12.51 -11.11 -14.94
C ARG A 137 -13.02 -12.51 -14.57
N GLN A 138 -12.13 -13.50 -14.51
CA GLN A 138 -12.44 -14.90 -14.25
C GLN A 138 -12.65 -15.17 -12.76
N TYR A 139 -11.76 -14.67 -11.91
CA TYR A 139 -11.66 -15.11 -10.53
C TYR A 139 -12.20 -14.11 -9.49
N LEU A 140 -12.49 -12.85 -9.84
CA LEU A 140 -13.06 -11.92 -8.86
C LEU A 140 -14.57 -12.16 -8.69
N LYS A 141 -15.03 -12.31 -7.45
CA LYS A 141 -16.47 -12.41 -7.10
C LYS A 141 -17.24 -11.13 -7.46
N PRO A 142 -18.57 -11.18 -7.65
CA PRO A 142 -19.43 -10.00 -7.52
C PRO A 142 -19.19 -9.35 -6.14
N ASN A 143 -19.17 -8.02 -6.06
CA ASN A 143 -18.76 -7.21 -4.90
C ASN A 143 -17.30 -7.40 -4.47
N GLY A 144 -16.50 -8.14 -5.23
CA GLY A 144 -15.07 -8.31 -4.95
C GLY A 144 -14.29 -7.02 -5.20
N ILE A 145 -13.20 -6.86 -4.45
CA ILE A 145 -12.34 -5.69 -4.42
C ILE A 145 -11.10 -5.94 -5.24
N VAL A 146 -10.66 -4.96 -6.03
CA VAL A 146 -9.33 -4.94 -6.65
C VAL A 146 -8.56 -3.74 -6.12
N TYR A 147 -7.39 -3.99 -5.56
CA TYR A 147 -6.41 -2.96 -5.24
C TYR A 147 -5.33 -2.91 -6.31
N VAL A 148 -5.07 -1.71 -6.82
CA VAL A 148 -4.00 -1.46 -7.80
C VAL A 148 -3.21 -0.24 -7.41
N SER A 149 -1.88 -0.37 -7.37
CA SER A 149 -0.99 0.79 -7.26
C SER A 149 -0.19 1.00 -8.54
N TYR A 150 0.05 2.28 -8.87
CA TYR A 150 0.73 2.66 -10.09
C TYR A 150 1.36 4.06 -10.04
N ASN A 151 2.38 4.26 -10.87
CA ASN A 151 3.03 5.54 -11.06
C ASN A 151 2.15 6.49 -11.87
N CYS A 152 2.00 7.73 -11.39
CA CYS A 152 1.15 8.74 -12.01
C CYS A 152 1.92 9.66 -12.95
N LEU A 153 1.36 9.87 -14.12
CA LEU A 153 1.94 10.72 -15.15
C LEU A 153 2.24 12.13 -14.65
N THR A 154 1.34 12.74 -13.87
CA THR A 154 1.50 14.12 -13.36
C THR A 154 2.76 14.30 -12.52
N GLY A 155 2.95 13.47 -11.50
CA GLY A 155 4.10 13.59 -10.61
C GLY A 155 5.41 13.10 -11.21
N TRP A 156 5.35 12.24 -12.22
CA TRP A 156 6.52 11.72 -12.91
C TRP A 156 6.94 12.55 -14.12
N ALA A 157 6.09 13.43 -14.65
CA ALA A 157 6.32 14.15 -15.91
C ALA A 157 7.70 14.80 -16.03
N ALA A 158 8.16 15.50 -14.96
CA ALA A 158 9.48 16.15 -14.93
C ALA A 158 10.64 15.15 -14.75
N ASN A 159 10.39 13.96 -14.20
CA ASN A 159 11.41 12.97 -13.84
C ASN A 159 11.55 11.85 -14.87
N MET A 160 10.59 11.66 -15.77
CA MET A 160 10.65 10.63 -16.82
C MET A 160 11.91 10.74 -17.70
N PRO A 161 12.31 11.95 -18.19
CA PRO A 161 13.55 12.07 -18.97
C PRO A 161 14.81 11.72 -18.17
N ILE A 162 14.82 11.94 -16.86
CA ILE A 162 15.93 11.52 -15.99
C ILE A 162 16.01 10.00 -15.87
N ARG A 163 14.87 9.33 -15.71
CA ARG A 163 14.81 7.87 -15.71
C ARG A 163 15.34 7.31 -17.03
N GLU A 164 14.91 7.88 -18.14
CA GLU A 164 15.34 7.44 -19.47
C GLU A 164 16.85 7.63 -19.68
N LEU A 165 17.40 8.77 -19.26
CA LEU A 165 18.84 9.04 -19.32
C LEU A 165 19.63 8.04 -18.48
N PHE A 166 19.15 7.76 -17.27
CA PHE A 166 19.74 6.81 -16.34
C PHE A 166 19.76 5.39 -16.91
N HIS A 167 18.61 4.94 -17.46
CA HIS A 167 18.46 3.64 -18.10
C HIS A 167 19.37 3.53 -19.34
N SER A 168 19.38 4.54 -20.21
CA SER A 168 20.22 4.56 -21.41
C SER A 168 21.71 4.46 -21.08
N HIS A 169 22.19 5.17 -20.05
CA HIS A 169 23.59 5.04 -19.64
C HIS A 169 23.89 3.64 -19.06
N TYR A 170 22.97 3.09 -18.26
CA TYR A 170 23.10 1.74 -17.70
C TYR A 170 23.24 0.69 -18.81
N GLU A 171 22.44 0.79 -19.87
CA GLU A 171 22.45 -0.17 -20.98
C GLU A 171 23.63 0.02 -21.93
N TYR A 172 23.93 1.25 -22.33
CA TYR A 172 24.83 1.50 -23.46
C TYR A 172 26.24 1.93 -23.08
N ASN A 173 26.47 2.46 -21.90
CA ASN A 173 27.78 3.09 -21.59
C ASN A 173 28.43 2.57 -20.30
N SER A 174 27.74 1.86 -19.43
CA SER A 174 28.39 1.34 -18.21
C SER A 174 29.32 0.17 -18.55
N LYS A 175 30.57 0.29 -18.11
CA LYS A 175 31.62 -0.74 -18.34
C LYS A 175 31.67 -1.79 -17.23
N SER A 176 31.00 -1.56 -16.10
CA SER A 176 31.00 -2.48 -14.98
C SER A 176 30.12 -3.70 -15.28
N LEU A 177 30.50 -4.86 -14.79
CA LEU A 177 29.66 -6.07 -14.78
C LEU A 177 28.79 -6.16 -13.53
N ASN A 178 29.10 -5.36 -12.50
CA ASN A 178 28.35 -5.34 -11.24
C ASN A 178 27.15 -4.38 -11.34
N PRO A 179 25.89 -4.84 -11.19
CA PRO A 179 24.70 -4.01 -11.30
C PRO A 179 24.70 -2.78 -10.39
N ILE A 180 25.16 -2.94 -9.15
CA ILE A 180 25.23 -1.84 -8.17
C ILE A 180 26.20 -0.77 -8.64
N GLN A 181 27.36 -1.16 -9.20
CA GLN A 181 28.34 -0.20 -9.73
C GLN A 181 27.78 0.48 -10.98
N LYS A 182 27.13 -0.24 -11.89
CA LYS A 182 26.46 0.35 -13.05
C LYS A 182 25.46 1.45 -12.65
N VAL A 183 24.66 1.22 -11.60
CA VAL A 183 23.72 2.21 -11.04
C VAL A 183 24.46 3.47 -10.60
N LYS A 184 25.57 3.34 -9.85
CA LYS A 184 26.37 4.46 -9.40
C LYS A 184 26.95 5.25 -10.57
N ASP A 185 27.55 4.55 -11.54
CA ASP A 185 28.11 5.15 -12.76
C ASP A 185 27.02 5.94 -13.53
N SER A 186 25.81 5.40 -13.62
CA SER A 186 24.69 6.03 -14.33
C SER A 186 24.17 7.27 -13.60
N LEU A 187 24.16 7.25 -12.26
CA LEU A 187 23.82 8.44 -11.46
C LEU A 187 24.88 9.54 -11.61
N GLU A 188 26.17 9.18 -11.55
CA GLU A 188 27.27 10.12 -11.72
C GLU A 188 27.28 10.73 -13.12
N PHE A 189 27.02 9.94 -14.15
CA PHE A 189 26.86 10.42 -15.51
C PHE A 189 25.71 11.41 -15.63
N SER A 190 24.54 11.05 -15.10
CA SER A 190 23.35 11.90 -15.14
C SER A 190 23.59 13.23 -14.43
N GLU A 191 24.23 13.21 -13.26
CA GLU A 191 24.62 14.42 -12.53
C GLU A 191 25.59 15.27 -13.33
N SER A 192 26.64 14.65 -13.89
CA SER A 192 27.65 15.37 -14.70
C SER A 192 27.05 16.05 -15.93
N LEU A 193 26.09 15.39 -16.59
CA LEU A 193 25.36 16.01 -17.71
C LEU A 193 24.54 17.21 -17.23
N LEU A 194 23.82 17.09 -16.12
CA LEU A 194 22.98 18.17 -15.60
C LEU A 194 23.82 19.36 -15.09
N GLN A 195 25.03 19.12 -14.59
CA GLN A 195 25.99 20.16 -14.19
C GLN A 195 26.46 21.03 -15.37
N GLN A 196 26.40 20.50 -16.62
CA GLN A 196 26.66 21.31 -17.82
C GLN A 196 25.55 22.33 -18.12
N GLN A 197 24.53 22.40 -17.28
CA GLN A 197 23.36 23.28 -17.39
C GLN A 197 22.65 23.20 -18.77
N PRO A 198 22.34 22.00 -19.26
CA PRO A 198 21.58 21.89 -20.49
C PRO A 198 20.22 22.59 -20.36
N LEU A 199 19.61 22.98 -21.46
CA LEU A 199 18.29 23.64 -21.44
C LEU A 199 17.23 22.85 -20.70
N PHE A 200 17.33 21.51 -20.72
CA PHE A 200 16.46 20.65 -19.92
C PHE A 200 16.57 20.96 -18.43
N ALA A 201 17.79 21.03 -17.87
CA ALA A 201 18.03 21.30 -16.46
C ALA A 201 17.53 22.70 -16.05
N GLN A 202 17.77 23.70 -16.92
CA GLN A 202 17.31 25.09 -16.68
C GLN A 202 15.78 25.19 -16.62
N ARG A 203 15.07 24.42 -17.45
CA ARG A 203 13.59 24.41 -17.51
C ARG A 203 12.93 23.48 -16.50
N ASN A 204 13.68 22.52 -15.93
CA ASN A 204 13.19 21.50 -14.98
C ASN A 204 14.07 21.43 -13.73
N PRO A 205 14.12 22.47 -12.87
CA PRO A 205 14.97 22.47 -11.67
C PRO A 205 14.66 21.33 -10.68
N SER A 206 13.41 20.87 -10.65
CA SER A 206 12.99 19.73 -9.83
C SER A 206 13.65 18.41 -10.23
N ALA A 207 13.90 18.20 -11.52
CA ALA A 207 14.60 17.04 -12.04
C ALA A 207 16.06 16.99 -11.58
N VAL A 208 16.73 18.15 -11.52
CA VAL A 208 18.11 18.27 -10.99
C VAL A 208 18.17 17.87 -9.51
N LYS A 209 17.23 18.37 -8.69
CA LYS A 209 17.12 17.98 -7.27
C LYS A 209 16.88 16.48 -7.11
N LYS A 210 16.06 15.90 -7.99
CA LYS A 210 15.74 14.46 -7.96
C LYS A 210 16.99 13.59 -8.10
N VAL A 211 17.92 13.91 -9.01
CA VAL A 211 19.16 13.13 -9.16
C VAL A 211 19.99 13.15 -7.87
N ALA A 212 20.11 14.31 -7.21
CA ALA A 212 20.80 14.42 -5.93
C ALA A 212 20.14 13.62 -4.80
N GLU A 213 18.81 13.47 -4.84
CA GLU A 213 18.05 12.61 -3.91
C GLU A 213 18.27 11.13 -4.20
N LEU A 214 18.28 10.72 -5.47
CA LEU A 214 18.49 9.33 -5.87
C LEU A 214 19.85 8.80 -5.41
N LYS A 215 20.90 9.62 -5.41
CA LYS A 215 22.23 9.23 -4.90
C LYS A 215 22.23 8.83 -3.43
N LYS A 216 21.24 9.24 -2.64
CA LYS A 216 21.09 8.89 -1.22
C LYS A 216 20.29 7.62 -1.00
N GLN A 217 19.69 7.07 -2.06
CA GLN A 217 18.83 5.90 -1.99
C GLN A 217 19.63 4.59 -2.04
N ASN A 218 19.01 3.51 -1.57
CA ASN A 218 19.59 2.19 -1.67
C ASN A 218 19.72 1.79 -3.16
N PRO A 219 20.93 1.40 -3.65
CA PRO A 219 21.12 1.00 -5.04
C PRO A 219 20.22 -0.16 -5.48
N ASN A 220 19.92 -1.11 -4.60
CA ASN A 220 19.01 -2.23 -4.90
C ASN A 220 17.60 -1.71 -5.23
N TYR A 221 17.10 -0.76 -4.45
CA TYR A 221 15.83 -0.11 -4.74
C TYR A 221 15.84 0.59 -6.10
N LEU A 222 16.94 1.29 -6.44
CA LEU A 222 17.06 1.98 -7.72
C LEU A 222 17.07 1.02 -8.91
N ILE A 223 17.66 -0.17 -8.78
CA ILE A 223 17.64 -1.20 -9.82
C ILE A 223 16.19 -1.57 -10.15
N HIS A 224 15.40 -1.90 -9.14
CA HIS A 224 14.01 -2.32 -9.34
C HIS A 224 13.08 -1.18 -9.78
N GLU A 225 13.32 0.04 -9.32
CA GLU A 225 12.45 1.20 -9.61
C GLU A 225 12.74 1.83 -10.98
N TYR A 226 14.01 1.85 -11.42
CA TYR A 226 14.43 2.65 -12.59
C TYR A 226 14.91 1.82 -13.77
N LEU A 227 15.28 0.54 -13.60
CA LEU A 227 15.96 -0.23 -14.63
C LEU A 227 15.15 -1.38 -15.22
N ASN A 228 13.90 -1.59 -14.78
CA ASN A 228 13.03 -2.54 -15.44
C ASN A 228 12.76 -2.12 -16.89
N GLN A 229 12.77 -3.08 -17.80
CA GLN A 229 12.52 -2.86 -19.21
C GLN A 229 11.12 -2.28 -19.43
N ASP A 230 10.11 -2.94 -18.85
CA ASP A 230 8.74 -2.46 -18.85
C ASP A 230 8.53 -1.54 -17.65
N TRP A 231 8.36 -0.25 -17.93
CA TRP A 231 8.06 0.76 -16.94
C TRP A 231 7.20 1.87 -17.55
N GLN A 232 6.07 2.16 -16.93
CA GLN A 232 5.10 3.12 -17.45
C GLN A 232 4.47 3.96 -16.35
N CYS A 233 4.14 5.21 -16.68
CA CYS A 233 3.29 6.07 -15.87
C CYS A 233 1.91 6.17 -16.53
N PHE A 234 0.88 6.24 -15.70
CA PHE A 234 -0.51 6.29 -16.15
C PHE A 234 -1.22 7.53 -15.63
N SER A 235 -2.14 8.07 -16.41
CA SER A 235 -3.16 8.95 -15.87
C SER A 235 -4.23 8.13 -15.15
N PHE A 236 -4.93 8.74 -14.19
CA PHE A 236 -6.08 8.09 -13.54
C PHE A 236 -7.11 7.60 -14.56
N GLN A 237 -7.41 8.43 -15.57
CA GLN A 237 -8.37 8.09 -16.62
C GLN A 237 -7.98 6.82 -17.39
N GLN A 238 -6.69 6.64 -17.72
CA GLN A 238 -6.22 5.45 -18.44
C GLN A 238 -6.46 4.18 -17.61
N VAL A 239 -6.08 4.17 -16.32
CA VAL A 239 -6.30 3.02 -15.46
C VAL A 239 -7.78 2.78 -15.22
N MET A 240 -8.57 3.84 -15.00
CA MET A 240 -10.02 3.74 -14.85
C MET A 240 -10.68 3.05 -16.05
N HIS A 241 -10.40 3.49 -17.30
CA HIS A 241 -10.95 2.86 -18.50
C HIS A 241 -10.51 1.40 -18.65
N THR A 242 -9.25 1.10 -18.28
CA THR A 242 -8.75 -0.27 -18.32
C THR A 242 -9.52 -1.16 -17.34
N MET A 243 -9.75 -0.70 -16.11
CA MET A 243 -10.51 -1.45 -15.10
C MET A 243 -12.00 -1.60 -15.46
N GLU A 244 -12.60 -0.58 -16.09
CA GLU A 244 -13.99 -0.65 -16.61
C GLU A 244 -14.16 -1.78 -17.64
N SER A 245 -13.14 -2.09 -18.44
CA SER A 245 -13.20 -3.16 -19.44
C SER A 245 -13.48 -4.54 -18.85
N VAL A 246 -13.17 -4.73 -17.56
CA VAL A 246 -13.42 -5.96 -16.79
C VAL A 246 -14.52 -5.79 -15.73
N LYS A 247 -15.41 -4.82 -15.94
CA LYS A 247 -16.61 -4.53 -15.12
C LYS A 247 -16.26 -4.04 -13.70
N LEU A 248 -15.17 -3.33 -13.53
CA LEU A 248 -14.80 -2.69 -12.30
C LEU A 248 -15.18 -1.21 -12.31
N SER A 249 -15.60 -0.69 -11.17
CA SER A 249 -15.85 0.73 -10.94
C SER A 249 -14.88 1.26 -9.90
N TYR A 250 -14.37 2.47 -10.09
CA TYR A 250 -13.55 3.12 -9.08
C TYR A 250 -14.34 3.31 -7.77
N ALA A 251 -13.72 2.94 -6.67
CA ALA A 251 -14.33 2.92 -5.34
C ALA A 251 -13.62 3.81 -4.33
N GLY A 252 -12.51 4.43 -4.71
CA GLY A 252 -11.76 5.37 -3.89
C GLY A 252 -10.29 5.01 -3.77
N SER A 253 -9.54 5.80 -3.02
CA SER A 253 -8.14 5.54 -2.72
C SER A 253 -8.00 4.81 -1.39
N SER A 254 -7.03 3.90 -1.29
CA SER A 254 -6.59 3.33 0.00
C SER A 254 -5.53 4.21 0.70
N ASP A 255 -5.07 5.28 0.06
CA ASP A 255 -4.31 6.34 0.72
C ASP A 255 -5.26 7.27 1.48
N LEU A 256 -5.36 7.07 2.79
CA LEU A 256 -6.27 7.84 3.64
C LEU A 256 -6.00 9.36 3.62
N ASN A 257 -4.76 9.80 3.32
CA ASN A 257 -4.49 11.22 3.12
C ASN A 257 -5.34 11.81 1.99
N SER A 258 -5.61 11.04 0.95
CA SER A 258 -6.42 11.48 -0.19
C SER A 258 -7.87 11.85 0.17
N HIS A 259 -8.35 11.45 1.36
CA HIS A 259 -9.70 11.78 1.87
C HIS A 259 -9.74 13.07 2.70
N LEU A 260 -8.58 13.67 2.97
CA LEU A 260 -8.44 14.84 3.84
C LEU A 260 -8.36 16.13 3.00
N ASP A 261 -9.47 16.49 2.34
CA ASP A 261 -9.50 17.62 1.40
C ASP A 261 -9.04 18.95 2.05
N LYS A 262 -9.33 19.17 3.32
CA LYS A 262 -8.97 20.42 4.04
C LYS A 262 -7.47 20.65 4.17
N ILE A 263 -6.66 19.61 4.19
CA ILE A 263 -5.19 19.73 4.28
C ILE A 263 -4.50 19.58 2.91
N ASN A 264 -5.25 19.14 1.90
CA ASN A 264 -4.71 18.88 0.56
C ASN A 264 -5.13 19.92 -0.48
N PHE A 265 -6.26 20.58 -0.29
CA PHE A 265 -6.85 21.51 -1.28
C PHE A 265 -7.26 22.82 -0.62
N SER A 266 -6.82 23.96 -1.19
CA SER A 266 -7.30 25.28 -0.79
C SER A 266 -8.81 25.39 -1.04
N GLU A 267 -9.47 26.36 -0.43
CA GLU A 267 -10.90 26.63 -0.67
C GLU A 267 -11.20 26.85 -2.16
N GLN A 268 -10.29 27.53 -2.87
CA GLN A 268 -10.39 27.74 -4.32
C GLN A 268 -10.30 26.41 -5.08
N HIS A 269 -9.38 25.52 -4.72
CA HIS A 269 -9.25 24.19 -5.33
C HIS A 269 -10.49 23.35 -5.04
N GLN A 270 -11.03 23.38 -3.82
CA GLN A 270 -12.25 22.65 -3.45
C GLN A 270 -13.47 23.16 -4.24
N ALA A 271 -13.59 24.48 -4.39
CA ALA A 271 -14.66 25.08 -5.20
C ALA A 271 -14.56 24.66 -6.67
N PHE A 272 -13.35 24.67 -7.24
CA PHE A 272 -13.10 24.20 -8.60
C PHE A 272 -13.49 22.73 -8.78
N LEU A 273 -13.02 21.85 -7.89
CA LEU A 273 -13.36 20.42 -7.92
C LEU A 273 -14.86 20.16 -7.76
N LYS A 274 -15.54 20.96 -6.94
CA LYS A 274 -16.99 20.85 -6.73
C LYS A 274 -17.79 21.19 -8.00
N ALA A 275 -17.30 22.10 -8.83
CA ALA A 275 -17.93 22.49 -10.08
C ALA A 275 -17.80 21.43 -11.19
N ILE A 276 -16.91 20.43 -11.03
CA ILE A 276 -16.73 19.35 -12.01
C ILE A 276 -17.80 18.27 -11.75
N GLU A 277 -18.69 18.05 -12.70
CA GLU A 277 -19.75 17.03 -12.59
C GLU A 277 -19.23 15.63 -12.85
N HIS A 278 -18.34 15.45 -13.86
CA HIS A 278 -17.84 14.14 -14.27
C HIS A 278 -16.85 13.59 -13.25
N PRO A 279 -17.11 12.44 -12.57
CA PRO A 279 -16.32 11.95 -11.48
C PRO A 279 -14.89 11.58 -11.88
N THR A 280 -14.68 11.00 -13.07
CA THR A 280 -13.34 10.66 -13.57
C THR A 280 -12.50 11.91 -13.82
N LEU A 281 -13.10 12.96 -14.40
CA LEU A 281 -12.40 14.23 -14.62
C LEU A 281 -12.05 14.91 -13.28
N LYS A 282 -12.99 14.91 -12.35
CA LYS A 282 -12.75 15.44 -10.99
C LYS A 282 -11.57 14.75 -10.32
N GLU A 283 -11.53 13.42 -10.35
CA GLU A 283 -10.45 12.64 -9.75
C GLU A 283 -9.12 12.85 -10.49
N GLN A 284 -9.14 12.94 -11.82
CA GLN A 284 -7.96 13.29 -12.60
C GLN A 284 -7.42 14.70 -12.24
N CYS A 285 -8.28 15.69 -12.01
CA CYS A 285 -7.87 17.03 -11.59
C CYS A 285 -7.22 17.05 -10.19
N ARG A 286 -7.63 16.16 -9.29
CA ARG A 286 -6.99 16.02 -7.97
C ARG A 286 -5.49 15.66 -8.11
N ASP A 287 -5.14 14.83 -9.09
CA ASP A 287 -3.74 14.48 -9.37
C ASP A 287 -2.91 15.69 -9.80
N TYR A 288 -3.50 16.63 -10.57
CA TYR A 288 -2.83 17.87 -10.96
C TYR A 288 -2.61 18.79 -9.75
N PHE A 289 -3.63 18.99 -8.92
CA PHE A 289 -3.50 19.84 -7.72
C PHE A 289 -2.46 19.33 -6.73
N THR A 290 -2.29 18.02 -6.64
CA THR A 290 -1.36 17.40 -5.68
C THR A 290 -0.04 16.97 -6.31
N ASN A 291 0.15 17.19 -7.62
CA ASN A 291 1.28 16.64 -8.37
C ASN A 291 1.50 15.16 -8.04
N LYS A 292 0.41 14.37 -8.09
CA LYS A 292 0.37 12.98 -7.60
C LYS A 292 1.42 12.15 -8.31
N GLN A 293 2.32 11.52 -7.56
CA GLN A 293 3.38 10.67 -8.10
C GLN A 293 3.02 9.19 -8.11
N PHE A 294 2.22 8.75 -7.13
CA PHE A 294 1.86 7.35 -6.95
C PHE A 294 0.43 7.23 -6.44
N ARG A 295 -0.38 6.38 -7.07
CA ARG A 295 -1.74 6.09 -6.63
C ARG A 295 -1.84 4.69 -6.03
N ARG A 296 -2.80 4.54 -5.11
CA ARG A 296 -3.21 3.30 -4.46
C ARG A 296 -4.72 3.24 -4.52
N ASP A 297 -5.24 2.73 -5.62
CA ASP A 297 -6.65 2.82 -5.94
C ASP A 297 -7.38 1.50 -5.65
N LEU A 298 -8.62 1.64 -5.19
CA LEU A 298 -9.56 0.55 -4.99
C LEU A 298 -10.63 0.58 -6.08
N TYR A 299 -10.88 -0.59 -6.64
CA TYR A 299 -11.96 -0.84 -7.60
C TYR A 299 -12.86 -1.94 -7.06
N ILE A 300 -14.14 -1.95 -7.46
CA ILE A 300 -15.11 -2.94 -7.01
C ILE A 300 -15.95 -3.44 -8.18
N ARG A 301 -16.28 -4.74 -8.19
CA ARG A 301 -17.20 -5.34 -9.15
C ARG A 301 -18.63 -5.23 -8.64
N GLY A 302 -19.41 -4.31 -9.18
CA GLY A 302 -20.79 -4.07 -8.72
C GLY A 302 -20.81 -3.12 -7.52
N LYS A 303 -20.60 -1.83 -7.80
CA LYS A 303 -20.54 -0.76 -6.79
C LYS A 303 -21.90 -0.53 -6.15
N ASN A 304 -22.02 -0.77 -4.86
CA ASN A 304 -23.18 -0.42 -4.04
C ASN A 304 -22.86 0.78 -3.15
N THR A 305 -23.51 1.91 -3.41
CA THR A 305 -23.28 3.17 -2.68
C THR A 305 -24.29 3.32 -1.55
N LEU A 306 -23.77 3.56 -0.35
CA LEU A 306 -24.56 3.80 0.85
C LEU A 306 -25.08 5.24 0.90
N SER A 307 -26.27 5.45 1.49
CA SER A 307 -26.74 6.77 1.87
C SER A 307 -25.90 7.34 3.03
N PRO A 308 -25.86 8.69 3.21
CA PRO A 308 -25.11 9.30 4.32
C PRO A 308 -25.44 8.74 5.69
N LEU A 309 -26.70 8.42 5.96
CA LEU A 309 -27.12 7.83 7.23
C LEU A 309 -26.61 6.38 7.40
N GLN A 310 -26.61 5.59 6.31
CA GLN A 310 -26.07 4.23 6.33
C GLN A 310 -24.55 4.26 6.56
N ILE A 311 -23.82 5.18 5.91
CA ILE A 311 -22.37 5.37 6.09
C ILE A 311 -22.10 5.68 7.56
N GLN A 312 -22.81 6.67 8.14
CA GLN A 312 -22.62 7.04 9.55
C GLN A 312 -22.89 5.85 10.48
N ASN A 313 -23.99 5.12 10.29
CA ASN A 313 -24.35 3.97 11.13
C ASN A 313 -23.32 2.84 11.02
N ARG A 314 -22.80 2.57 9.83
CA ARG A 314 -21.75 1.55 9.63
C ARG A 314 -20.42 1.96 10.25
N LEU A 315 -19.98 3.22 10.05
CA LEU A 315 -18.75 3.75 10.63
C LEU A 315 -18.78 3.78 12.16
N LYS A 316 -19.92 4.07 12.77
CA LYS A 316 -20.12 4.02 14.23
C LYS A 316 -19.82 2.64 14.82
N GLN A 317 -20.07 1.58 14.08
CA GLN A 317 -19.85 0.19 14.51
C GLN A 317 -18.39 -0.27 14.37
N ILE A 318 -17.58 0.42 13.55
CA ILE A 318 -16.16 0.08 13.39
C ILE A 318 -15.42 0.37 14.69
N SER A 319 -14.72 -0.65 15.18
CA SER A 319 -13.79 -0.48 16.30
C SER A 319 -12.42 -0.05 15.82
N PHE A 320 -11.67 0.59 16.70
CA PHE A 320 -10.30 1.03 16.44
C PHE A 320 -9.41 0.66 17.60
N VAL A 321 -8.13 0.42 17.32
CA VAL A 321 -7.10 0.22 18.34
C VAL A 321 -6.03 1.30 18.22
N LEU A 322 -5.69 1.92 19.35
CA LEU A 322 -4.59 2.89 19.43
C LEU A 322 -3.27 2.16 19.64
N LEU A 323 -2.29 2.39 18.75
CA LEU A 323 -1.00 1.69 18.74
C LEU A 323 0.12 2.47 19.43
N THR A 324 -0.09 3.77 19.65
CA THR A 324 0.95 4.68 20.13
C THR A 324 0.48 5.38 21.38
N ALA A 325 1.31 5.38 22.42
CA ALA A 325 1.02 6.11 23.64
C ALA A 325 0.78 7.61 23.35
N PRO A 326 -0.22 8.27 23.98
CA PRO A 326 -0.57 9.66 23.70
C PRO A 326 0.61 10.64 23.69
N ALA A 327 1.56 10.46 24.61
CA ALA A 327 2.75 11.31 24.71
C ALA A 327 3.74 11.18 23.52
N LYS A 328 3.60 10.15 22.69
CA LYS A 328 4.45 9.90 21.52
C LYS A 328 3.75 10.23 20.19
N LEU A 329 2.52 10.70 20.22
CA LEU A 329 1.82 11.13 19.02
C LEU A 329 2.44 12.40 18.46
N PRO A 330 2.49 12.56 17.13
CA PRO A 330 2.97 13.78 16.52
C PRO A 330 2.00 14.94 16.81
N ASN A 331 2.55 16.15 16.87
CA ASN A 331 1.74 17.35 17.05
C ASN A 331 1.20 17.91 15.71
N LYS A 332 1.66 17.35 14.58
CA LYS A 332 1.35 17.83 13.24
C LYS A 332 1.11 16.70 12.26
N ILE A 333 0.34 17.01 11.23
CA ILE A 333 0.20 16.21 10.01
C ILE A 333 0.63 17.04 8.80
N SER A 334 1.27 16.42 7.82
CA SER A 334 1.62 17.04 6.55
C SER A 334 0.58 16.70 5.49
N GLY A 335 0.06 17.73 4.81
CA GLY A 335 -0.74 17.63 3.60
C GLY A 335 -0.05 18.33 2.43
N TYR A 336 -0.69 18.37 1.28
CA TYR A 336 -0.15 19.06 0.11
C TYR A 336 -0.13 20.60 0.25
N LEU A 337 -0.92 21.16 1.17
CA LEU A 337 -0.89 22.59 1.51
C LEU A 337 0.17 22.95 2.57
N GLY A 338 0.83 21.98 3.17
CA GLY A 338 1.81 22.17 4.22
C GLY A 338 1.51 21.37 5.50
N GLU A 339 2.04 21.85 6.64
CA GLU A 339 1.84 21.22 7.94
C GLU A 339 0.64 21.82 8.68
N PHE A 340 -0.15 20.95 9.33
CA PHE A 340 -1.31 21.31 10.14
C PHE A 340 -1.16 20.75 11.55
N ASN A 341 -1.47 21.55 12.55
CA ASN A 341 -1.45 21.12 13.95
C ASN A 341 -2.59 20.15 14.24
N LEU A 342 -2.30 19.09 14.99
CA LEU A 342 -3.31 18.22 15.59
C LEU A 342 -3.84 18.92 16.85
N LEU A 343 -5.13 19.31 16.83
CA LEU A 343 -5.76 20.09 17.89
C LEU A 343 -5.90 19.27 19.17
N GLN A 344 -5.24 19.69 20.24
CA GLN A 344 -5.23 18.96 21.51
C GLN A 344 -6.64 18.75 22.09
N GLU A 345 -7.56 19.70 21.87
CA GLU A 345 -8.97 19.59 22.26
C GLU A 345 -9.73 18.41 21.63
N ILE A 346 -9.23 17.88 20.50
CA ILE A 346 -9.78 16.70 19.81
C ILE A 346 -8.98 15.45 20.18
N TYR A 347 -7.64 15.50 20.05
CA TYR A 347 -6.80 14.31 20.18
C TYR A 347 -6.56 13.89 21.62
N THR A 348 -6.55 14.82 22.58
CA THR A 348 -6.38 14.48 24.01
C THR A 348 -7.54 13.63 24.54
N PRO A 349 -8.83 14.06 24.47
CA PRO A 349 -9.92 13.22 24.94
C PRO A 349 -10.04 11.90 24.18
N LEU A 350 -9.83 11.92 22.85
CA LEU A 350 -9.87 10.71 22.02
C LEU A 350 -8.85 9.68 22.49
N THR A 351 -7.59 10.06 22.69
CA THR A 351 -6.53 9.11 23.07
C THR A 351 -6.62 8.69 24.53
N GLN A 352 -7.06 9.58 25.43
CA GLN A 352 -7.30 9.24 26.83
C GLN A 352 -8.43 8.20 27.00
N CYS A 353 -9.44 8.23 26.14
CA CYS A 353 -10.47 7.20 26.11
C CYS A 353 -9.84 5.79 25.92
N PHE A 354 -8.89 5.61 25.00
CA PHE A 354 -8.16 4.34 24.84
C PHE A 354 -7.30 3.97 26.05
N VAL A 355 -6.64 4.93 26.69
CA VAL A 355 -5.86 4.69 27.91
C VAL A 355 -6.76 4.17 29.04
N GLN A 356 -7.93 4.78 29.25
CA GLN A 356 -8.92 4.36 30.26
C GLN A 356 -9.44 2.93 30.00
N HIS A 357 -9.48 2.50 28.76
CA HIS A 357 -9.87 1.16 28.35
C HIS A 357 -8.68 0.20 28.11
N ASN A 358 -7.50 0.47 28.68
CA ASN A 358 -6.29 -0.36 28.55
C ASN A 358 -5.91 -0.68 27.10
N TYR A 359 -6.08 0.29 26.21
CA TYR A 359 -5.81 0.17 24.76
C TYR A 359 -6.60 -0.93 24.04
N MET A 360 -7.68 -1.42 24.64
CA MET A 360 -8.57 -2.36 23.96
C MET A 360 -9.32 -1.69 22.81
N PRO A 361 -9.72 -2.45 21.76
CA PRO A 361 -10.48 -1.88 20.65
C PRO A 361 -11.78 -1.22 21.11
N LEU A 362 -12.04 0.00 20.62
CA LEU A 362 -13.24 0.79 20.95
C LEU A 362 -13.97 1.14 19.65
N SER A 363 -15.30 0.99 19.62
CA SER A 363 -16.12 1.44 18.50
C SER A 363 -16.14 2.95 18.39
N LEU A 364 -16.29 3.49 17.17
CA LEU A 364 -16.39 4.93 16.97
C LEU A 364 -17.58 5.53 17.72
N ASP A 365 -18.70 4.79 17.83
CA ASP A 365 -19.87 5.23 18.61
C ASP A 365 -19.53 5.39 20.10
N LYS A 366 -18.77 4.43 20.66
CA LYS A 366 -18.30 4.53 22.07
C LYS A 366 -17.32 5.69 22.24
N ILE A 367 -16.38 5.89 21.32
CA ILE A 367 -15.45 7.03 21.36
C ILE A 367 -16.22 8.35 21.35
N VAL A 368 -17.20 8.52 20.45
CA VAL A 368 -18.05 9.73 20.38
C VAL A 368 -18.83 9.93 21.68
N ALA A 369 -19.44 8.87 22.22
CA ALA A 369 -20.25 8.96 23.45
C ALA A 369 -19.41 9.37 24.68
N GLU A 370 -18.20 8.83 24.83
CA GLU A 370 -17.35 9.09 26.01
C GLU A 370 -16.58 10.41 25.90
N THR A 371 -16.18 10.81 24.68
CA THR A 371 -15.43 12.06 24.47
C THR A 371 -16.31 13.27 24.25
N GLN A 372 -17.60 13.06 23.93
CA GLN A 372 -18.56 14.09 23.51
C GLN A 372 -18.10 14.93 22.29
N LEU A 373 -17.17 14.40 21.52
CA LEU A 373 -16.77 14.99 20.25
C LEU A 373 -17.89 14.86 19.22
N ASP A 374 -18.01 15.87 18.36
CA ASP A 374 -18.85 15.70 17.15
C ASP A 374 -18.39 14.50 16.34
N PHE A 375 -19.34 13.74 15.78
CA PHE A 375 -19.06 12.54 14.98
C PHE A 375 -18.06 12.81 13.84
N SER A 376 -18.22 13.93 13.14
CA SER A 376 -17.33 14.29 12.03
C SER A 376 -15.91 14.61 12.52
N ALA A 377 -15.78 15.28 13.65
CA ALA A 377 -14.48 15.57 14.27
C ALA A 377 -13.78 14.28 14.72
N ALA A 378 -14.50 13.40 15.41
CA ALA A 378 -13.98 12.10 15.84
C ALA A 378 -13.57 11.22 14.65
N LEU A 379 -14.40 11.11 13.61
CA LEU A 379 -14.09 10.35 12.40
C LEU A 379 -12.85 10.89 11.69
N ASN A 380 -12.73 12.20 11.49
CA ASN A 380 -11.56 12.80 10.86
C ASN A 380 -10.29 12.55 11.69
N ALA A 381 -10.36 12.67 13.01
CA ALA A 381 -9.22 12.39 13.88
C ALA A 381 -8.78 10.92 13.80
N VAL A 382 -9.73 9.99 13.77
CA VAL A 382 -9.44 8.56 13.59
C VAL A 382 -8.81 8.28 12.21
N ILE A 383 -9.35 8.86 11.13
CA ILE A 383 -8.78 8.73 9.77
C ILE A 383 -7.34 9.25 9.74
N ILE A 384 -7.07 10.39 10.36
CA ILE A 384 -5.73 10.98 10.45
C ILE A 384 -4.78 10.05 11.23
N LEU A 385 -5.19 9.54 12.38
CA LEU A 385 -4.36 8.62 13.16
C LEU A 385 -4.12 7.30 12.43
N CYS A 386 -5.11 6.79 11.68
CA CYS A 386 -4.95 5.61 10.81
C CYS A 386 -4.00 5.88 9.64
N HIS A 387 -4.08 7.07 9.02
CA HIS A 387 -3.12 7.49 7.99
C HIS A 387 -1.69 7.50 8.53
N LEU A 388 -1.48 8.14 9.66
CA LEU A 388 -0.18 8.26 10.32
C LEU A 388 0.35 6.93 10.90
N GLY A 389 -0.46 5.87 10.93
CA GLY A 389 -0.07 4.57 11.47
C GLY A 389 -0.12 4.45 13.00
N HIS A 390 -0.74 5.42 13.68
CA HIS A 390 -0.89 5.41 15.15
C HIS A 390 -2.18 4.73 15.62
N MET A 391 -3.09 4.43 14.70
CA MET A 391 -4.34 3.73 14.96
C MET A 391 -4.66 2.78 13.80
N GLN A 392 -5.41 1.73 14.09
CA GLN A 392 -5.88 0.79 13.05
C GLN A 392 -7.35 0.46 13.24
N PRO A 393 -8.12 0.29 12.13
CA PRO A 393 -9.49 -0.21 12.21
C PRO A 393 -9.50 -1.69 12.55
N CYS A 394 -10.45 -2.10 13.39
CA CYS A 394 -10.73 -3.48 13.77
C CYS A 394 -12.14 -3.81 13.30
N LEU A 395 -12.26 -4.61 12.24
CA LEU A 395 -13.56 -4.95 11.66
C LEU A 395 -14.20 -6.13 12.40
N ASP A 396 -13.38 -7.13 12.74
CA ASP A 396 -13.81 -8.36 13.40
C ASP A 396 -12.89 -8.65 14.59
N MET A 397 -13.46 -9.26 15.66
CA MET A 397 -12.65 -9.72 16.80
C MET A 397 -11.93 -11.02 16.41
N PRO A 398 -10.64 -11.18 16.77
CA PRO A 398 -9.89 -12.37 16.43
C PRO A 398 -10.39 -13.60 17.18
N ASN A 399 -10.44 -14.75 16.52
CA ASN A 399 -10.62 -16.02 17.17
C ASN A 399 -9.28 -16.60 17.66
N GLU A 400 -9.33 -17.69 18.41
CA GLU A 400 -8.15 -18.36 18.96
C GLU A 400 -7.13 -18.77 17.90
N LYS A 401 -7.57 -19.21 16.72
CA LYS A 401 -6.71 -19.59 15.60
C LYS A 401 -5.89 -18.38 15.11
N ILE A 402 -6.53 -17.22 14.90
CA ILE A 402 -5.86 -15.99 14.45
C ILE A 402 -4.86 -15.50 15.51
N LEU A 403 -5.24 -15.55 16.79
CA LEU A 403 -4.34 -15.19 17.88
C LEU A 403 -3.07 -16.07 17.87
N GLN A 404 -3.22 -17.38 17.78
CA GLN A 404 -2.10 -18.33 17.76
C GLN A 404 -1.22 -18.16 16.49
N GLN A 405 -1.81 -17.98 15.32
CA GLN A 405 -1.07 -17.78 14.07
C GLN A 405 -0.26 -16.48 14.11
N SER A 406 -0.86 -15.38 14.55
CA SER A 406 -0.18 -14.09 14.74
C SER A 406 0.95 -14.19 15.76
N GLN A 407 0.73 -14.88 16.88
CA GLN A 407 1.75 -15.08 17.91
C GLN A 407 2.97 -15.84 17.37
N ARG A 408 2.74 -16.94 16.64
CA ARG A 408 3.82 -17.75 16.04
C ARG A 408 4.63 -16.94 15.04
N LEU A 409 3.96 -16.20 14.15
CA LEU A 409 4.66 -15.34 13.19
C LEU A 409 5.47 -14.28 13.92
N ASN A 410 4.88 -13.59 14.89
CA ASN A 410 5.56 -12.53 15.65
C ASN A 410 6.77 -13.07 16.42
N GLN A 411 6.65 -14.25 17.03
CA GLN A 411 7.79 -14.91 17.70
C GLN A 411 8.93 -15.13 16.70
N PHE A 412 8.65 -15.70 15.54
CA PHE A 412 9.67 -15.90 14.51
C PHE A 412 10.30 -14.57 14.06
N LEU A 413 9.49 -13.52 13.79
CA LEU A 413 10.00 -12.22 13.36
C LEU A 413 10.90 -11.57 14.44
N LEU A 414 10.54 -11.68 15.72
CA LEU A 414 11.34 -11.19 16.83
C LEU A 414 12.66 -11.96 16.99
N GLU A 415 12.67 -13.26 16.72
CA GLU A 415 13.90 -14.07 16.71
C GLU A 415 14.84 -13.66 15.56
N GLN A 416 14.27 -13.37 14.37
CA GLN A 416 15.05 -12.90 13.22
C GLN A 416 15.64 -11.49 13.42
N ALA A 417 15.05 -10.67 14.27
CA ALA A 417 15.56 -9.33 14.58
C ALA A 417 16.98 -9.33 15.18
N ILE A 418 17.47 -10.46 15.71
CA ILE A 418 18.87 -10.60 16.17
C ILE A 418 19.83 -10.50 14.98
N PHE A 419 19.45 -11.00 13.82
CA PHE A 419 20.34 -11.19 12.68
C PHE A 419 20.28 -10.05 11.67
N HIS A 420 19.10 -9.43 11.52
CA HIS A 420 18.87 -8.39 10.49
C HIS A 420 17.64 -7.53 10.78
N SER A 421 17.56 -6.38 10.13
CA SER A 421 16.46 -5.40 10.25
C SER A 421 15.40 -5.52 9.14
N GLN A 422 15.38 -6.64 8.39
CA GLN A 422 14.53 -6.78 7.21
C GLN A 422 13.04 -6.83 7.53
N TYR A 423 12.65 -7.43 8.66
CA TYR A 423 11.25 -7.56 9.05
C TYR A 423 10.84 -6.46 10.03
N ALA A 424 10.64 -5.26 9.53
CA ALA A 424 10.24 -4.12 10.35
C ALA A 424 8.72 -4.09 10.64
N VAL A 425 8.11 -5.23 10.93
CA VAL A 425 6.66 -5.38 11.13
C VAL A 425 6.34 -6.53 12.09
N LEU A 426 5.25 -6.39 12.85
CA LEU A 426 4.61 -7.46 13.61
C LEU A 426 3.13 -7.56 13.22
N ALA A 427 2.57 -8.77 13.22
CA ALA A 427 1.16 -9.02 12.94
C ALA A 427 0.28 -8.55 14.11
N ASN A 428 -0.82 -7.84 13.81
CA ASN A 428 -1.82 -7.45 14.80
C ASN A 428 -3.13 -8.22 14.58
N PRO A 429 -3.45 -9.21 15.41
CA PRO A 429 -4.64 -10.03 15.24
C PRO A 429 -5.96 -9.26 15.40
N TYR A 430 -5.98 -8.14 16.12
CA TYR A 430 -7.20 -7.34 16.32
C TYR A 430 -7.61 -6.55 15.07
N SER A 431 -6.67 -6.14 14.26
CA SER A 431 -6.95 -5.33 13.07
C SER A 431 -6.82 -6.10 11.75
N GLY A 432 -6.10 -7.23 11.74
CA GLY A 432 -5.70 -7.89 10.50
C GLY A 432 -4.66 -7.10 9.70
N ILE A 433 -3.96 -6.17 10.35
CA ILE A 433 -2.99 -5.24 9.75
C ILE A 433 -1.70 -5.34 10.56
N GLY A 434 -0.54 -5.29 9.89
CA GLY A 434 0.74 -5.27 10.59
C GLY A 434 1.02 -3.93 11.28
N ILE A 435 1.79 -3.97 12.34
CA ILE A 435 2.31 -2.80 13.05
C ILE A 435 3.77 -2.63 12.66
N ALA A 436 4.13 -1.46 12.15
CA ALA A 436 5.53 -1.14 11.88
C ALA A 436 6.32 -1.07 13.20
N VAL A 437 7.36 -1.89 13.31
CA VAL A 437 8.21 -1.98 14.51
C VAL A 437 9.65 -2.12 14.06
N ASP A 438 10.49 -1.16 14.42
CA ASP A 438 11.92 -1.19 14.08
C ASP A 438 12.67 -2.30 14.84
N GLN A 439 13.84 -2.67 14.33
CA GLN A 439 14.66 -3.76 14.86
C GLN A 439 14.98 -3.59 16.37
N ILE A 440 15.32 -2.37 16.80
CA ILE A 440 15.69 -2.11 18.21
C ILE A 440 14.49 -2.37 19.10
N THR A 441 13.31 -1.87 18.73
CA THR A 441 12.07 -2.12 19.47
C THR A 441 11.72 -3.61 19.48
N GLN A 442 11.93 -4.33 18.37
CA GLN A 442 11.73 -5.78 18.30
C GLN A 442 12.67 -6.53 19.25
N LEU A 443 13.94 -6.14 19.38
CA LEU A 443 14.88 -6.73 20.33
C LEU A 443 14.44 -6.53 21.79
N PHE A 444 13.88 -5.36 22.14
CA PHE A 444 13.29 -5.15 23.46
C PHE A 444 12.05 -6.03 23.70
N TYR A 445 11.18 -6.17 22.70
CA TYR A 445 10.01 -7.06 22.82
C TYR A 445 10.45 -8.53 22.95
N ARG A 446 11.46 -8.96 22.20
CA ARG A 446 12.02 -10.30 22.31
C ARG A 446 12.53 -10.57 23.73
N ALA A 447 13.35 -9.69 24.29
CA ALA A 447 13.88 -9.82 25.65
C ALA A 447 12.75 -9.84 26.71
N TYR A 448 11.69 -9.06 26.49
CA TYR A 448 10.57 -8.98 27.43
C TYR A 448 9.62 -10.19 27.35
N PHE A 449 9.32 -10.71 26.16
CA PHE A 449 8.28 -11.73 25.94
C PHE A 449 8.81 -13.15 25.73
N ILE A 450 10.06 -13.33 25.30
CA ILE A 450 10.62 -14.64 24.94
C ILE A 450 11.67 -15.11 25.95
N GLU A 451 12.48 -14.20 26.53
CA GLU A 451 13.55 -14.56 27.46
C GLU A 451 13.11 -14.62 28.93
N LYS A 452 11.82 -14.33 29.23
CA LYS A 452 11.20 -14.57 30.54
C LYS A 452 10.57 -15.95 30.62
#